data_e7e39d7aec8f19939f1591fe8a69f89b
#
_entry.id   e7e39d7aec8f19939f1591fe8a69f89b
#
_cell.length_a   1.000
_cell.length_b   1.000
_cell.length_c   1.000
_cell.angle_alpha   90.00
_cell.angle_beta   90.00
_cell.angle_gamma   90.00
#
_symmetry.space_group_name_H-M   'P 1'
#
loop_
_entity.id
_entity.type
_entity.pdbx_description
1 polymer ?
#
loop_
_entity_poly.entity_id
_entity_poly.type
_entity_poly.pdbx_seq_one_letter_code
_entity_poly.pdbx_strand_id
1 'polypeptide(L)'
;MVEVLGTAEFEEWFLGLSSGDARAVVRGVGLLEAKGLALGFPHSSALGGSRFALRELRVQSSGRPLRIVYAFDPQRQAVLILGGDKTGDDRFYAWAIPKAEAIWEQYLQEAP
;
A
#
# COMPACT_ATOMS: atom_id res chain seq x y z
N MET A 1 16.81 -3.66 -6.54
CA MET A 1 15.45 -3.20 -6.90
C MET A 1 14.46 -4.32 -6.66
N VAL A 2 13.31 -4.00 -6.09
CA VAL A 2 12.30 -5.01 -5.78
C VAL A 2 11.18 -4.94 -6.81
N GLU A 3 10.57 -6.08 -7.12
CA GLU A 3 9.39 -6.11 -7.98
C GLU A 3 8.17 -5.67 -7.17
N VAL A 4 7.30 -4.87 -7.77
CA VAL A 4 6.07 -4.37 -7.13
C VAL A 4 4.88 -4.84 -7.94
N LEU A 5 3.94 -5.48 -7.25
CA LEU A 5 2.70 -6.01 -7.84
C LEU A 5 1.52 -5.33 -7.15
N GLY A 6 0.39 -5.29 -7.83
CA GLY A 6 -0.85 -4.77 -7.24
C GLY A 6 -1.93 -5.83 -7.25
N THR A 7 -2.73 -5.88 -6.18
CA THR A 7 -3.93 -6.69 -6.15
C THR A 7 -5.00 -6.06 -7.03
N ALA A 8 -6.05 -6.81 -7.34
CA ALA A 8 -7.19 -6.27 -8.08
C ALA A 8 -7.81 -5.08 -7.35
N GLU A 9 -7.89 -5.15 -6.01
CA GLU A 9 -8.44 -4.07 -5.18
C GLU A 9 -7.61 -2.81 -5.29
N PHE A 10 -6.27 -2.95 -5.23
CA PHE A 10 -5.39 -1.80 -5.40
C PHE A 10 -5.54 -1.21 -6.80
N GLU A 11 -5.56 -2.05 -7.82
CA GLU A 11 -5.64 -1.58 -9.20
C GLU A 11 -6.94 -0.82 -9.48
N GLU A 12 -8.06 -1.31 -8.94
CA GLU A 12 -9.34 -0.63 -9.08
C GLU A 12 -9.30 0.76 -8.45
N TRP A 13 -8.73 0.87 -7.24
CA TRP A 13 -8.58 2.16 -6.58
C TRP A 13 -7.69 3.09 -7.41
N PHE A 14 -6.56 2.57 -7.89
CA PHE A 14 -5.60 3.36 -8.65
C PHE A 14 -6.21 3.90 -9.95
N LEU A 15 -6.98 3.07 -10.66
CA LEU A 15 -7.60 3.48 -11.92
C LEU A 15 -8.64 4.59 -11.73
N GLY A 16 -9.19 4.72 -10.55
CA GLY A 16 -10.18 5.77 -10.23
C GLY A 16 -9.56 7.11 -9.83
N LEU A 17 -8.23 7.20 -9.72
CA LEU A 17 -7.57 8.42 -9.27
C LEU A 17 -7.51 9.46 -10.38
N SER A 18 -7.46 10.75 -9.98
CA SER A 18 -7.11 11.82 -10.90
C SER A 18 -5.69 11.61 -11.43
N SER A 19 -5.37 12.26 -12.54
CA SER A 19 -4.01 12.14 -13.11
C SER A 19 -2.95 12.65 -12.14
N GLY A 20 -3.25 13.70 -11.37
CA GLY A 20 -2.31 14.23 -10.37
C GLY A 20 -2.06 13.25 -9.23
N ASP A 21 -3.12 12.65 -8.71
CA ASP A 21 -3.00 11.66 -7.64
C ASP A 21 -2.27 10.41 -8.15
N ALA A 22 -2.61 9.96 -9.36
CA ALA A 22 -1.94 8.80 -9.95
C ALA A 22 -0.44 9.03 -10.09
N ARG A 23 -0.03 10.22 -10.53
CA ARG A 23 1.40 10.55 -10.63
C ARG A 23 2.09 10.54 -9.27
N ALA A 24 1.40 11.04 -8.23
CA ALA A 24 1.96 11.01 -6.88
C ALA A 24 2.15 9.57 -6.39
N VAL A 25 1.18 8.71 -6.66
CA VAL A 25 1.27 7.29 -6.31
C VAL A 25 2.43 6.62 -7.07
N VAL A 26 2.56 6.89 -8.36
CA VAL A 26 3.65 6.30 -9.17
C VAL A 26 5.01 6.71 -8.61
N ARG A 27 5.18 7.97 -8.18
CA ARG A 27 6.43 8.40 -7.55
C ARG A 27 6.71 7.64 -6.26
N GLY A 28 5.67 7.45 -5.42
CA GLY A 28 5.83 6.68 -4.19
C GLY A 28 6.19 5.23 -4.45
N VAL A 29 5.53 4.62 -5.42
CA VAL A 29 5.83 3.23 -5.81
C VAL A 29 7.27 3.13 -6.35
N GLY A 30 7.73 4.16 -7.07
CA GLY A 30 9.12 4.19 -7.55
C GLY A 30 10.12 4.18 -6.41
N LEU A 31 9.85 4.88 -5.31
CA LEU A 31 10.70 4.83 -4.12
C LEU A 31 10.73 3.42 -3.53
N LEU A 32 9.58 2.77 -3.46
CA LEU A 32 9.50 1.40 -2.96
C LEU A 32 10.28 0.44 -3.85
N GLU A 33 10.16 0.58 -5.17
CA GLU A 33 10.93 -0.23 -6.10
C GLU A 33 12.43 -0.07 -5.88
N ALA A 34 12.86 1.17 -5.69
CA ALA A 34 14.29 1.46 -5.57
C ALA A 34 14.87 0.99 -4.23
N LYS A 35 14.12 1.13 -3.15
CA LYS A 35 14.64 0.91 -1.80
C LYS A 35 14.16 -0.40 -1.16
N GLY A 36 13.07 -0.97 -1.64
CA GLY A 36 12.57 -2.24 -1.12
C GLY A 36 12.37 -2.23 0.38
N LEU A 37 12.93 -3.22 1.05
CA LEU A 37 12.81 -3.35 2.51
C LEU A 37 13.45 -2.19 3.27
N ALA A 38 14.36 -1.45 2.66
CA ALA A 38 15.03 -0.31 3.30
C ALA A 38 14.19 0.96 3.32
N LEU A 39 13.08 1.00 2.58
CA LEU A 39 12.24 2.19 2.57
C LEU A 39 11.59 2.39 3.94
N GLY A 40 11.84 3.53 4.56
CA GLY A 40 11.32 3.85 5.88
C GLY A 40 10.67 5.22 5.93
N PHE A 41 10.41 5.66 7.14
CA PHE A 41 9.78 6.95 7.40
C PHE A 41 10.58 8.10 6.78
N PRO A 42 9.94 9.09 6.17
CA PRO A 42 8.51 9.37 6.18
C PRO A 42 7.72 8.73 5.04
N HIS A 43 8.36 7.98 4.16
CA HIS A 43 7.72 7.43 2.96
C HIS A 43 7.00 6.11 3.24
N SER A 44 7.46 5.37 4.24
CA SER A 44 6.86 4.10 4.63
C SER A 44 6.92 3.95 6.14
N SER A 45 5.94 3.27 6.70
CA SER A 45 5.96 2.90 8.11
C SER A 45 5.22 1.59 8.33
N ALA A 46 5.61 0.89 9.40
CA ALA A 46 4.94 -0.34 9.78
C ALA A 46 3.55 -0.03 10.34
N LEU A 47 2.60 -0.90 10.06
CA LEU A 47 1.26 -0.81 10.65
C LEU A 47 1.17 -1.79 11.80
N GLY A 48 0.83 -1.26 13.00
CA GLY A 48 0.56 -2.11 14.15
C GLY A 48 -0.86 -2.67 14.09
N GLY A 49 -1.17 -3.58 14.99
CA GLY A 49 -2.51 -4.11 15.12
C GLY A 49 -2.89 -5.18 14.11
N SER A 50 -1.92 -5.71 13.37
CA SER A 50 -2.15 -6.81 12.43
C SER A 50 -1.28 -8.01 12.79
N ARG A 51 -1.80 -9.21 12.52
CA ARG A 51 -1.01 -10.43 12.66
C ARG A 51 -0.02 -10.63 11.50
N PHE A 52 -0.13 -9.82 10.45
CA PHE A 52 0.81 -9.81 9.34
C PHE A 52 1.72 -8.60 9.44
N ALA A 53 2.88 -8.68 8.80
CA ALA A 53 3.82 -7.56 8.74
C ALA A 53 3.38 -6.56 7.66
N LEU A 54 2.24 -5.93 7.88
CA LEU A 54 1.72 -4.92 6.96
C LEU A 54 2.47 -3.61 7.14
N ARG A 55 2.64 -2.90 6.04
CA ARG A 55 3.23 -1.57 6.03
C ARG A 55 2.33 -0.62 5.24
N GLU A 56 2.53 0.67 5.42
CA GLU A 56 1.84 1.66 4.60
C GLU A 56 2.87 2.47 3.82
N LEU A 57 2.56 2.71 2.57
CA LEU A 57 3.27 3.67 1.74
C LEU A 57 2.55 5.01 1.89
N ARG A 58 3.28 6.04 2.28
CA ARG A 58 2.72 7.36 2.63
C ARG A 58 2.92 8.29 1.45
N VAL A 59 1.83 8.65 0.79
CA VAL A 59 1.86 9.49 -0.41
C VAL A 59 1.07 10.76 -0.13
N GLN A 60 1.69 11.91 -0.36
CA GLN A 60 0.99 13.20 -0.26
C GLN A 60 0.67 13.68 -1.66
N SER A 61 -0.58 14.10 -1.86
CA SER A 61 -1.02 14.63 -3.15
C SER A 61 -1.95 15.80 -2.91
N SER A 62 -1.56 16.99 -3.34
CA SER A 62 -2.35 18.21 -3.16
C SER A 62 -2.79 18.41 -1.70
N GLY A 63 -1.89 18.14 -0.77
CA GLY A 63 -2.16 18.28 0.66
C GLY A 63 -2.99 17.15 1.26
N ARG A 64 -3.34 16.13 0.48
CA ARG A 64 -4.14 15.01 0.98
C ARG A 64 -3.26 13.80 1.27
N PRO A 65 -3.49 13.11 2.40
CA PRO A 65 -2.72 11.94 2.79
C PRO A 65 -3.29 10.68 2.14
N LEU A 66 -2.68 10.26 1.04
CA LEU A 66 -3.00 8.98 0.43
C LEU A 66 -2.15 7.90 1.10
N ARG A 67 -2.75 6.76 1.34
CA ARG A 67 -2.07 5.63 1.99
C ARG A 67 -2.30 4.36 1.19
N ILE A 68 -1.23 3.59 1.01
CA ILE A 68 -1.30 2.31 0.32
C ILE A 68 -0.77 1.25 1.27
N VAL A 69 -1.64 0.32 1.66
CA VAL A 69 -1.21 -0.80 2.51
C VAL A 69 -0.52 -1.83 1.63
N TYR A 70 0.68 -2.25 2.04
CA TYR A 70 1.45 -3.23 1.29
C TYR A 70 2.16 -4.20 2.23
N ALA A 71 2.64 -5.29 1.66
CA ALA A 71 3.45 -6.26 2.39
C ALA A 71 4.39 -6.96 1.41
N PHE A 72 5.45 -7.58 1.93
CA PHE A 72 6.34 -8.38 1.11
C PHE A 72 5.91 -9.84 1.18
N ASP A 73 5.80 -10.48 0.03
CA ASP A 73 5.42 -11.88 -0.05
C ASP A 73 6.64 -12.79 0.18
N PRO A 74 6.45 -14.13 0.25
CA PRO A 74 7.57 -15.04 0.46
C PRO A 74 8.66 -14.96 -0.62
N GLN A 75 8.32 -14.45 -1.81
CA GLN A 75 9.29 -14.27 -2.90
C GLN A 75 9.95 -12.88 -2.84
N ARG A 76 9.70 -12.12 -1.78
CA ARG A 76 10.26 -10.79 -1.55
C ARG A 76 9.80 -9.75 -2.58
N GLN A 77 8.62 -9.96 -3.13
CA GLN A 77 7.96 -8.96 -3.96
C GLN A 77 7.13 -8.06 -3.06
N ALA A 78 7.08 -6.76 -3.36
CA ALA A 78 6.22 -5.84 -2.64
C ALA A 78 4.83 -5.90 -3.28
N VAL A 79 3.82 -6.25 -2.52
CA VAL A 79 2.46 -6.37 -3.01
C VAL A 79 1.62 -5.23 -2.46
N LEU A 80 1.11 -4.38 -3.35
CA LEU A 80 0.22 -3.28 -2.99
C LEU A 80 -1.17 -3.86 -2.81
N ILE A 81 -1.70 -3.81 -1.59
CA ILE A 81 -2.91 -4.56 -1.22
C ILE A 81 -4.16 -3.72 -1.43
N LEU A 82 -4.17 -2.50 -0.89
CA LEU A 82 -5.28 -1.57 -1.09
C LEU A 82 -4.77 -0.15 -0.89
N GLY A 83 -5.52 0.80 -1.42
CA GLY A 83 -5.22 2.20 -1.26
C GLY A 83 -6.43 2.98 -0.77
N GLY A 84 -6.19 4.17 -0.25
CA GLY A 84 -7.25 5.04 0.19
C GLY A 84 -6.76 6.43 0.49
N ASP A 85 -7.71 7.37 0.53
CA ASP A 85 -7.49 8.75 0.91
C ASP A 85 -7.95 8.90 2.36
N LYS A 86 -7.01 9.23 3.23
CA LYS A 86 -7.25 9.28 4.68
C LYS A 86 -7.74 10.66 5.14
N THR A 87 -7.94 11.60 4.21
CA THR A 87 -8.39 12.96 4.53
C THR A 87 -9.71 12.93 5.30
N GLY A 88 -9.69 13.51 6.50
CA GLY A 88 -10.91 13.61 7.31
C GLY A 88 -11.45 12.29 7.83
N ASP A 89 -10.67 11.22 7.75
CA ASP A 89 -11.12 9.89 8.17
C ASP A 89 -10.31 9.42 9.38
N ASP A 90 -10.82 9.67 10.57
CA ASP A 90 -10.20 9.27 11.83
C ASP A 90 -10.18 7.75 12.01
N ARG A 91 -10.99 7.04 11.25
CA ARG A 91 -11.17 5.60 11.38
C ARG A 91 -10.59 4.84 10.22
N PHE A 92 -9.74 5.49 9.45
CA PHE A 92 -9.16 4.89 8.25
C PHE A 92 -8.55 3.51 8.55
N TYR A 93 -7.68 3.44 9.55
CA TYR A 93 -7.00 2.17 9.86
C TYR A 93 -7.95 1.13 10.45
N ALA A 94 -9.02 1.57 11.08
CA ALA A 94 -10.00 0.65 11.66
C ALA A 94 -10.70 -0.19 10.60
N TRP A 95 -10.89 0.34 9.40
CA TRP A 95 -11.46 -0.44 8.29
C TRP A 95 -10.38 -0.96 7.34
N ALA A 96 -9.30 -0.21 7.16
CA ALA A 96 -8.29 -0.56 6.15
C ALA A 96 -7.48 -1.79 6.55
N ILE A 97 -7.09 -1.89 7.81
CA ILE A 97 -6.27 -3.01 8.26
C ILE A 97 -7.02 -4.34 8.17
N PRO A 98 -8.24 -4.49 8.69
CA PRO A 98 -8.97 -5.76 8.53
C PRO A 98 -9.23 -6.12 7.07
N LYS A 99 -9.54 -5.13 6.24
CA LYS A 99 -9.75 -5.39 4.81
C LYS A 99 -8.45 -5.85 4.15
N ALA A 100 -7.35 -5.19 4.46
CA ALA A 100 -6.05 -5.56 3.90
C ALA A 100 -5.64 -6.97 4.35
N GLU A 101 -5.92 -7.32 5.61
CA GLU A 101 -5.63 -8.67 6.10
C GLU A 101 -6.37 -9.74 5.33
N ALA A 102 -7.65 -9.51 5.05
CA ALA A 102 -8.46 -10.47 4.30
C ALA A 102 -7.92 -10.65 2.87
N ILE A 103 -7.60 -9.54 2.20
CA ILE A 103 -7.04 -9.58 0.85
C ILE A 103 -5.68 -10.28 0.85
N TRP A 104 -4.83 -9.93 1.83
CA TRP A 104 -3.49 -10.49 1.93
C TRP A 104 -3.52 -11.99 2.19
N GLU A 105 -4.39 -12.43 3.08
CA GLU A 105 -4.54 -13.86 3.37
C GLU A 105 -4.94 -14.64 2.12
N GLN A 106 -5.90 -14.10 1.35
CA GLN A 106 -6.31 -14.73 0.11
C GLN A 106 -5.16 -14.76 -0.91
N TYR A 107 -4.42 -13.65 -1.02
CA TYR A 107 -3.26 -13.60 -1.91
C TYR A 107 -2.25 -14.70 -1.56
N LEU A 108 -1.94 -14.85 -0.28
CA LEU A 108 -0.98 -15.86 0.16
C LEU A 108 -1.45 -17.28 -0.14
N GLN A 109 -2.76 -17.53 -0.05
CA GLN A 109 -3.31 -18.84 -0.35
C GLN A 109 -3.27 -19.18 -1.84
N GLU A 110 -3.35 -18.15 -2.69
CA GLU A 110 -3.35 -18.32 -4.14
C GLU A 110 -1.95 -18.23 -4.75
N ALA A 111 -0.98 -17.76 -4.00
CA ALA A 111 0.39 -17.63 -4.50
C ALA A 111 1.03 -19.00 -4.66
N PRO A 112 1.83 -19.19 -5.73
CA PRO A 112 2.54 -20.46 -5.93
C PRO A 112 3.64 -20.69 -4.91
#